data_37a9bcd65d577d3290d80f732aa71065
#
_entry.id   37a9bcd65d577d3290d80f732aa71065
#
_cell.length_a   1.000
_cell.length_b   1.000
_cell.length_c   1.000
_cell.angle_alpha   90.00
_cell.angle_beta   90.00
_cell.angle_gamma   90.00
#
_symmetry.space_group_name_H-M   'P 1'
#
loop_
_entity.id
_entity.type
_entity.pdbx_description
1 polymer ?
#
loop_
_entity_poly.entity_id
_entity_poly.type
_entity_poly.pdbx_seq_one_letter_code
_entity_poly.pdbx_strand_id
1 'polypeptide(L)'
;MKNNMSRRQFLKTGGLALAAMTFQPASVLSSSGTLSQRYISLRPSASKRSFISKAVDTAIEEAKPKIKDEKLRWMFENCFPNTLDTTVRYRVKNGRPDTFVITGDIDAMWLRDSSAQVWPYLPLMKKDKDLQLMVAGLVNRQTECILIDPYANAFNDGPLGSYWETDHTQHMVKELHERKWEIDSLCYPIRLAYHYWQYTEDTSVFDENWHKAMLLVVKTFKEQQRKQDLGPYSFTRDCDRPTDSQINNGWGAPVKPVGLIVSSFRPSDDATQYGFLIPSNMFAVVSLRQLAEIEDKVYGNKDFSGKCIALADEVDAAIRRYGTFNHPVCGRIYAFEVDGFGNALCMDDANVPSLLAAPYLGYCSFKDAIYQNTRLSLIHISEP
;
A
#
# COMPACT_ATOMS: atom_id res chain seq x y z
N MET A 1 15.05 24.94 18.73
CA MET A 1 13.70 24.73 19.28
C MET A 1 12.77 24.48 18.10
N LYS A 2 12.52 23.22 17.76
CA LYS A 2 11.55 22.86 16.71
C LYS A 2 10.19 22.71 17.39
N ASN A 3 9.21 23.53 16.98
CA ASN A 3 7.83 23.42 17.47
C ASN A 3 7.19 22.16 16.89
N ASN A 4 7.10 21.13 17.69
CA ASN A 4 6.33 19.94 17.37
C ASN A 4 4.84 20.23 17.55
N MET A 5 4.13 20.49 16.47
CA MET A 5 2.67 20.58 16.47
C MET A 5 2.09 19.20 16.34
N SER A 6 1.40 18.70 17.37
CA SER A 6 0.74 17.39 17.33
C SER A 6 -0.44 17.40 16.33
N ARG A 7 -0.79 16.21 15.77
CA ARG A 7 -2.01 16.03 14.92
C ARG A 7 -3.27 16.65 15.55
N ARG A 8 -3.38 16.61 16.86
CA ARG A 8 -4.49 17.18 17.62
C ARG A 8 -4.46 18.73 17.63
N GLN A 9 -3.28 19.33 17.60
CA GLN A 9 -3.11 20.78 17.45
C GLN A 9 -3.38 21.23 16.03
N PHE A 10 -2.96 20.46 15.03
CA PHE A 10 -3.26 20.71 13.61
C PHE A 10 -4.76 20.66 13.32
N LEU A 11 -5.48 19.66 13.84
CA LEU A 11 -6.94 19.55 13.71
C LEU A 11 -7.67 20.67 14.44
N LYS A 12 -7.19 21.11 15.61
CA LYS A 12 -7.76 22.24 16.34
C LYS A 12 -7.49 23.59 15.63
N THR A 13 -6.30 23.75 15.06
CA THR A 13 -5.94 25.01 14.35
C THR A 13 -6.62 25.07 12.98
N GLY A 14 -6.70 23.94 12.25
CA GLY A 14 -7.45 23.82 10.99
C GLY A 14 -8.96 24.00 11.20
N GLY A 15 -9.53 23.40 12.25
CA GLY A 15 -10.94 23.54 12.60
C GLY A 15 -11.30 24.98 13.02
N LEU A 16 -10.43 25.68 13.70
CA LEU A 16 -10.62 27.09 14.07
C LEU A 16 -10.50 28.05 12.88
N ALA A 17 -9.65 27.73 11.89
CA ALA A 17 -9.57 28.53 10.66
C ALA A 17 -10.83 28.38 9.79
N LEU A 18 -11.47 27.21 9.76
CA LEU A 18 -12.77 27.01 9.11
C LEU A 18 -13.92 27.68 9.89
N ALA A 19 -13.87 27.67 11.22
CA ALA A 19 -14.92 28.32 12.04
C ALA A 19 -14.85 29.87 12.02
N ALA A 20 -13.66 30.45 11.80
CA ALA A 20 -13.52 31.91 11.71
C ALA A 20 -14.07 32.52 10.40
N MET A 21 -14.35 31.67 9.38
CA MET A 21 -14.95 32.15 8.11
C MET A 21 -16.49 32.07 8.09
N THR A 22 -17.16 31.66 9.16
CA THR A 22 -18.61 31.40 9.14
C THR A 22 -19.46 32.33 10.00
N PHE A 23 -18.92 33.36 10.62
CA PHE A 23 -19.74 34.33 11.39
C PHE A 23 -19.51 35.78 10.94
N GLN A 24 -20.22 36.19 9.87
CA GLN A 24 -20.66 37.54 9.68
C GLN A 24 -22.18 37.54 9.61
N PRO A 25 -22.87 38.45 10.35
CA PRO A 25 -24.33 38.55 10.30
C PRO A 25 -24.78 39.07 8.93
N ALA A 26 -25.58 38.27 8.24
CA ALA A 26 -26.18 38.61 6.97
C ALA A 26 -27.18 39.74 7.13
N SER A 27 -26.86 40.95 6.63
CA SER A 27 -27.84 41.96 6.27
C SER A 27 -28.50 41.50 4.96
N VAL A 28 -29.82 41.31 5.03
CA VAL A 28 -30.70 40.92 3.96
C VAL A 28 -30.61 41.90 2.80
N LEU A 29 -30.14 41.42 1.66
CA LEU A 29 -30.49 41.97 0.35
C LEU A 29 -30.76 40.78 -0.57
N SER A 30 -32.05 40.56 -0.82
CA SER A 30 -32.55 39.61 -1.79
C SER A 30 -32.12 40.08 -3.20
N SER A 31 -31.10 39.44 -3.74
CA SER A 31 -30.91 39.33 -5.19
C SER A 31 -30.69 37.88 -5.51
N SER A 32 -31.61 37.29 -6.21
CA SER A 32 -31.57 35.92 -6.78
C SER A 32 -30.50 35.86 -7.88
N GLY A 33 -29.27 35.74 -7.44
CA GLY A 33 -28.13 35.37 -8.25
C GLY A 33 -27.49 34.17 -7.58
N THR A 34 -27.77 32.98 -8.09
CA THR A 34 -26.94 31.80 -7.80
C THR A 34 -25.50 32.15 -8.11
N LEU A 35 -24.73 32.49 -7.06
CA LEU A 35 -23.27 32.51 -7.14
C LEU A 35 -22.82 31.06 -7.44
N SER A 36 -22.71 30.74 -8.71
CA SER A 36 -22.05 29.53 -9.20
C SER A 36 -20.68 29.52 -8.53
N GLN A 37 -20.48 28.62 -7.58
CA GLN A 37 -19.19 28.38 -6.94
C GLN A 37 -18.22 27.90 -8.03
N ARG A 38 -17.40 28.82 -8.53
CA ARG A 38 -16.50 28.55 -9.65
C ARG A 38 -15.37 27.66 -9.17
N TYR A 39 -15.36 26.40 -9.60
CA TYR A 39 -14.29 25.45 -9.32
C TYR A 39 -13.04 25.83 -10.15
N ILE A 40 -12.08 26.46 -9.48
CA ILE A 40 -10.80 26.88 -10.09
C ILE A 40 -9.77 25.75 -9.83
N SER A 41 -9.01 25.38 -10.87
CA SER A 41 -7.94 24.40 -10.74
C SER A 41 -6.89 24.89 -9.73
N LEU A 42 -6.51 24.01 -8.82
CA LEU A 42 -5.45 24.21 -7.83
C LEU A 42 -4.14 23.49 -8.22
N ARG A 43 -4.10 22.91 -9.40
CA ARG A 43 -2.89 22.26 -9.92
C ARG A 43 -1.72 23.24 -9.96
N PRO A 44 -0.51 22.86 -9.54
CA PRO A 44 0.68 23.68 -9.68
C PRO A 44 0.92 24.07 -11.15
N SER A 45 1.48 25.25 -11.40
CA SER A 45 1.97 25.60 -12.74
C SER A 45 3.00 24.57 -13.22
N ALA A 46 3.10 24.35 -14.52
CA ALA A 46 4.00 23.34 -15.09
C ALA A 46 5.45 23.42 -14.57
N SER A 47 5.96 24.64 -14.39
CA SER A 47 7.31 24.89 -13.86
C SER A 47 7.51 24.54 -12.39
N LYS A 48 6.43 24.27 -11.64
CA LYS A 48 6.46 23.91 -10.22
C LYS A 48 6.08 22.45 -9.97
N ARG A 49 5.75 21.69 -11.03
CA ARG A 49 5.43 20.26 -10.91
C ARG A 49 6.70 19.45 -10.74
N SER A 50 6.63 18.44 -9.89
CA SER A 50 7.75 17.53 -9.64
C SER A 50 8.04 16.63 -10.84
N PHE A 51 6.98 16.20 -11.54
CA PHE A 51 7.07 15.40 -12.77
C PHE A 51 5.96 15.80 -13.74
N ILE A 52 6.26 15.84 -15.03
CA ILE A 52 5.29 16.17 -16.09
C ILE A 52 5.14 14.97 -17.02
N SER A 53 3.92 14.50 -17.19
CA SER A 53 3.55 13.48 -18.17
C SER A 53 2.54 14.03 -19.17
N LYS A 54 2.91 14.03 -20.44
CA LYS A 54 2.01 14.45 -21.52
C LYS A 54 0.81 13.51 -21.65
N ALA A 55 1.01 12.21 -21.44
CA ALA A 55 -0.08 11.24 -21.50
C ALA A 55 -1.11 11.45 -20.38
N VAL A 56 -0.66 11.82 -19.17
CA VAL A 56 -1.55 12.15 -18.05
C VAL A 56 -2.31 13.44 -18.30
N ASP A 57 -1.64 14.50 -18.77
CA ASP A 57 -2.31 15.75 -19.13
C ASP A 57 -3.36 15.54 -20.25
N THR A 58 -3.03 14.75 -21.26
CA THR A 58 -3.99 14.36 -22.32
C THR A 58 -5.17 13.60 -21.76
N ALA A 59 -4.94 12.61 -20.88
CA ALA A 59 -6.01 11.83 -20.27
C ALA A 59 -6.97 12.70 -19.43
N ILE A 60 -6.45 13.74 -18.75
CA ILE A 60 -7.26 14.70 -18.03
C ILE A 60 -8.17 15.47 -18.98
N GLU A 61 -7.62 16.03 -20.06
CA GLU A 61 -8.41 16.81 -21.03
C GLU A 61 -9.45 15.94 -21.76
N GLU A 62 -9.17 14.68 -22.03
CA GLU A 62 -10.11 13.71 -22.61
C GLU A 62 -11.22 13.28 -21.66
N ALA A 63 -10.96 13.24 -20.36
CA ALA A 63 -11.91 12.81 -19.34
C ALA A 63 -12.86 13.95 -18.91
N LYS A 64 -12.35 15.17 -18.77
CA LYS A 64 -13.10 16.35 -18.27
C LYS A 64 -14.46 16.54 -18.97
N PRO A 65 -14.59 16.50 -20.32
CA PRO A 65 -15.88 16.69 -20.97
C PRO A 65 -16.87 15.53 -20.72
N LYS A 66 -16.39 14.35 -20.30
CA LYS A 66 -17.22 13.19 -19.99
C LYS A 66 -17.78 13.22 -18.56
N ILE A 67 -17.20 14.01 -17.68
CA ILE A 67 -17.63 14.15 -16.27
C ILE A 67 -18.63 15.30 -16.21
N LYS A 68 -19.93 14.99 -16.05
CA LYS A 68 -21.03 15.97 -16.05
C LYS A 68 -21.04 16.84 -14.82
N ASP A 69 -20.78 16.26 -13.65
CA ASP A 69 -20.73 17.00 -12.38
C ASP A 69 -19.48 17.87 -12.31
N GLU A 70 -19.68 19.18 -12.09
CA GLU A 70 -18.58 20.15 -12.08
C GLU A 70 -17.61 19.96 -10.92
N LYS A 71 -18.11 19.54 -9.75
CA LYS A 71 -17.26 19.28 -8.58
C LYS A 71 -16.40 18.03 -8.81
N LEU A 72 -16.99 16.96 -9.32
CA LEU A 72 -16.25 15.74 -9.65
C LEU A 72 -15.21 15.98 -10.76
N ARG A 73 -15.54 16.81 -11.75
CA ARG A 73 -14.62 17.21 -12.81
C ARG A 73 -13.41 17.97 -12.23
N TRP A 74 -13.68 18.92 -11.35
CA TRP A 74 -12.64 19.67 -10.65
C TRP A 74 -11.80 18.76 -9.74
N MET A 75 -12.42 17.86 -8.98
CA MET A 75 -11.71 16.89 -8.16
C MET A 75 -10.81 16.00 -9.02
N PHE A 76 -11.30 15.47 -10.12
CA PHE A 76 -10.50 14.64 -11.02
C PHE A 76 -9.29 15.40 -11.56
N GLU A 77 -9.48 16.62 -12.04
CA GLU A 77 -8.41 17.47 -12.58
C GLU A 77 -7.29 17.74 -11.54
N ASN A 78 -7.64 17.85 -10.26
CA ASN A 78 -6.68 18.18 -9.21
C ASN A 78 -6.10 16.94 -8.52
N CYS A 79 -6.89 15.89 -8.31
CA CYS A 79 -6.47 14.72 -7.57
C CYS A 79 -5.73 13.69 -8.46
N PHE A 80 -6.18 13.48 -9.69
CA PHE A 80 -5.59 12.48 -10.57
C PHE A 80 -4.10 12.71 -10.84
N PRO A 81 -3.62 13.94 -11.15
CA PRO A 81 -2.20 14.18 -11.39
C PRO A 81 -1.39 14.47 -10.12
N ASN A 82 -2.02 14.56 -8.94
CA ASN A 82 -1.39 15.10 -7.74
C ASN A 82 -0.09 14.39 -7.37
N THR A 83 -0.03 13.07 -7.46
CA THR A 83 1.21 12.31 -7.20
C THR A 83 2.36 12.79 -8.08
N LEU A 84 2.13 12.90 -9.39
CA LEU A 84 3.16 13.36 -10.32
C LEU A 84 3.53 14.83 -10.07
N ASP A 85 2.51 15.65 -9.80
CA ASP A 85 2.70 17.09 -9.63
C ASP A 85 3.50 17.45 -8.36
N THR A 86 3.42 16.62 -7.29
CA THR A 86 3.89 17.05 -5.95
C THR A 86 4.79 16.07 -5.20
N THR A 87 4.74 14.75 -5.49
CA THR A 87 5.38 13.75 -4.62
C THR A 87 6.52 12.98 -5.28
N VAL A 88 6.61 13.00 -6.60
CA VAL A 88 7.61 12.24 -7.36
C VAL A 88 8.95 12.97 -7.38
N ARG A 89 10.03 12.25 -7.05
CA ARG A 89 11.41 12.69 -7.22
C ARG A 89 12.11 11.73 -8.19
N TYR A 90 12.03 12.05 -9.47
CA TYR A 90 12.67 11.27 -10.53
C TYR A 90 14.08 11.77 -10.81
N ARG A 91 15.02 10.84 -10.95
CA ARG A 91 16.42 11.12 -11.32
C ARG A 91 17.04 9.92 -12.03
N VAL A 92 18.23 10.13 -12.58
CA VAL A 92 19.08 9.05 -13.08
C VAL A 92 20.26 8.88 -12.12
N LYS A 93 20.41 7.69 -11.53
CA LYS A 93 21.48 7.34 -10.60
C LYS A 93 22.32 6.23 -11.22
N ASN A 94 23.61 6.47 -11.42
CA ASN A 94 24.54 5.51 -12.05
C ASN A 94 24.03 4.97 -13.41
N GLY A 95 23.44 5.84 -14.24
CA GLY A 95 22.92 5.50 -15.55
C GLY A 95 21.56 4.76 -15.53
N ARG A 96 20.94 4.55 -14.36
CA ARG A 96 19.64 3.90 -14.20
C ARG A 96 18.58 4.88 -13.72
N PRO A 97 17.33 4.74 -14.19
CA PRO A 97 16.19 5.44 -13.61
C PRO A 97 16.08 5.13 -12.12
N ASP A 98 15.84 6.16 -11.32
CA ASP A 98 15.60 6.09 -9.89
C ASP A 98 14.48 7.05 -9.52
N THR A 99 13.43 6.54 -8.90
CA THR A 99 12.27 7.33 -8.50
C THR A 99 11.95 7.11 -7.04
N PHE A 100 11.90 8.19 -6.30
CA PHE A 100 11.45 8.21 -4.92
C PHE A 100 10.09 8.92 -4.86
N VAL A 101 9.09 8.31 -4.24
CA VAL A 101 7.73 8.86 -4.15
C VAL A 101 7.38 9.02 -2.68
N ILE A 102 7.27 10.26 -2.23
CA ILE A 102 6.86 10.54 -0.84
C ILE A 102 5.35 10.35 -0.66
N THR A 103 4.91 10.11 0.55
CA THR A 103 3.47 9.99 0.85
C THR A 103 2.71 11.30 0.68
N GLY A 104 3.42 12.44 0.72
CA GLY A 104 2.88 13.77 0.50
C GLY A 104 3.03 14.68 1.71
N ASP A 105 2.55 14.27 2.85
CA ASP A 105 2.71 14.96 4.14
C ASP A 105 3.97 14.52 4.91
N ILE A 106 4.49 13.33 4.62
CA ILE A 106 5.71 12.77 5.21
C ILE A 106 6.76 12.63 4.12
N ASP A 107 7.96 13.15 4.39
CA ASP A 107 9.12 13.05 3.47
C ASP A 107 9.81 11.68 3.59
N ALA A 108 9.05 10.63 3.31
CA ALA A 108 9.50 9.26 3.27
C ALA A 108 8.69 8.45 2.26
N MET A 109 9.22 7.32 1.82
CA MET A 109 8.60 6.44 0.85
C MET A 109 8.19 5.12 1.49
N TRP A 110 6.90 4.85 1.60
CA TRP A 110 6.35 3.53 1.90
C TRP A 110 6.31 2.68 0.63
N LEU A 111 6.63 1.40 0.75
CA LEU A 111 6.58 0.46 -0.39
C LEU A 111 5.14 0.29 -0.90
N ARG A 112 4.16 0.20 0.00
CA ARG A 112 2.72 0.16 -0.32
C ARG A 112 2.29 1.42 -1.05
N ASP A 113 2.47 2.58 -0.40
CA ASP A 113 1.96 3.86 -0.86
C ASP A 113 2.54 4.25 -2.20
N SER A 114 3.86 4.16 -2.38
CA SER A 114 4.52 4.52 -3.62
C SER A 114 4.02 3.71 -4.82
N SER A 115 3.71 2.42 -4.62
CA SER A 115 3.11 1.58 -5.66
C SER A 115 1.66 2.00 -5.96
N ALA A 116 0.86 2.24 -4.92
CA ALA A 116 -0.55 2.62 -5.06
C ALA A 116 -0.70 4.01 -5.71
N GLN A 117 0.16 4.96 -5.34
CA GLN A 117 0.14 6.31 -5.88
C GLN A 117 0.42 6.39 -7.39
N VAL A 118 1.26 5.51 -7.94
CA VAL A 118 1.54 5.49 -9.39
C VAL A 118 0.64 4.55 -10.18
N TRP A 119 -0.12 3.70 -9.49
CA TRP A 119 -0.98 2.70 -10.12
C TRP A 119 -1.92 3.22 -11.20
N PRO A 120 -2.60 4.37 -11.04
CA PRO A 120 -3.51 4.90 -12.05
C PRO A 120 -2.85 5.25 -13.38
N TYR A 121 -1.52 5.43 -13.39
CA TYR A 121 -0.78 5.86 -14.57
C TYR A 121 -0.22 4.71 -15.41
N LEU A 122 -0.19 3.48 -14.89
CA LEU A 122 0.38 2.32 -15.59
C LEU A 122 -0.17 2.12 -17.01
N PRO A 123 -1.50 2.25 -17.26
CA PRO A 123 -2.05 2.11 -18.62
C PRO A 123 -1.56 3.18 -19.60
N LEU A 124 -1.04 4.30 -19.10
CA LEU A 124 -0.59 5.43 -19.92
C LEU A 124 0.87 5.33 -20.34
N MET A 125 1.67 4.43 -19.74
CA MET A 125 3.11 4.28 -20.00
C MET A 125 3.43 3.99 -21.48
N LYS A 126 2.58 3.24 -22.19
CA LYS A 126 2.78 2.97 -23.64
C LYS A 126 2.79 4.24 -24.48
N LYS A 127 2.19 5.32 -24.02
CA LYS A 127 2.06 6.60 -24.72
C LYS A 127 3.06 7.66 -24.26
N ASP A 128 3.85 7.37 -23.22
CA ASP A 128 4.73 8.34 -22.60
C ASP A 128 5.99 7.65 -22.06
N LYS A 129 7.10 7.81 -22.76
CA LYS A 129 8.37 7.16 -22.42
C LYS A 129 8.95 7.69 -21.10
N ASP A 130 8.76 8.97 -20.80
CA ASP A 130 9.25 9.56 -19.56
C ASP A 130 8.47 9.00 -18.37
N LEU A 131 7.15 8.83 -18.50
CA LEU A 131 6.31 8.16 -17.52
C LEU A 131 6.73 6.70 -17.31
N GLN A 132 7.04 5.97 -18.38
CA GLN A 132 7.57 4.61 -18.31
C GLN A 132 8.89 4.58 -17.54
N LEU A 133 9.82 5.48 -17.83
CA LEU A 133 11.12 5.56 -17.13
C LEU A 133 10.95 5.93 -15.66
N MET A 134 10.00 6.79 -15.33
CA MET A 134 9.68 7.13 -13.95
C MET A 134 9.17 5.91 -13.18
N VAL A 135 8.27 5.11 -13.73
CA VAL A 135 7.79 3.87 -13.08
C VAL A 135 8.89 2.82 -13.00
N ALA A 136 9.73 2.66 -14.06
CA ALA A 136 10.91 1.79 -14.00
C ALA A 136 11.86 2.21 -12.86
N GLY A 137 12.05 3.51 -12.68
CA GLY A 137 12.83 4.07 -11.58
C GLY A 137 12.26 3.73 -10.21
N LEU A 138 10.95 3.69 -10.07
CA LEU A 138 10.31 3.28 -8.82
C LEU A 138 10.51 1.78 -8.54
N VAL A 139 10.39 0.92 -9.55
CA VAL A 139 10.70 -0.52 -9.40
C VAL A 139 12.15 -0.70 -8.96
N ASN A 140 13.11 0.03 -9.56
CA ASN A 140 14.52 -0.01 -9.15
C ASN A 140 14.71 0.44 -7.70
N ARG A 141 14.07 1.54 -7.29
CA ARG A 141 14.16 2.07 -5.93
C ARG A 141 13.57 1.09 -4.90
N GLN A 142 12.42 0.51 -5.17
CA GLN A 142 11.80 -0.48 -4.28
C GLN A 142 12.68 -1.74 -4.16
N THR A 143 13.35 -2.13 -5.24
CA THR A 143 14.36 -3.20 -5.22
C THR A 143 15.51 -2.88 -4.26
N GLU A 144 16.09 -1.67 -4.33
CA GLU A 144 17.14 -1.21 -3.40
C GLU A 144 16.62 -1.24 -1.95
N CYS A 145 15.39 -0.76 -1.70
CA CYS A 145 14.76 -0.76 -0.39
C CYS A 145 14.64 -2.17 0.21
N ILE A 146 14.14 -3.14 -0.57
CA ILE A 146 14.02 -4.55 -0.13
C ILE A 146 15.39 -5.15 0.17
N LEU A 147 16.43 -4.83 -0.61
CA LEU A 147 17.79 -5.29 -0.36
C LEU A 147 18.41 -4.68 0.91
N ILE A 148 17.98 -3.48 1.32
CA ILE A 148 18.39 -2.86 2.58
C ILE A 148 17.75 -3.59 3.75
N ASP A 149 16.43 -3.71 3.77
CA ASP A 149 15.70 -4.45 4.82
C ASP A 149 14.29 -4.86 4.33
N PRO A 150 14.04 -6.17 4.14
CA PRO A 150 12.72 -6.65 3.72
C PRO A 150 11.65 -6.56 4.82
N TYR A 151 12.01 -6.24 6.06
CA TYR A 151 11.08 -6.05 7.17
C TYR A 151 10.62 -4.61 7.36
N ALA A 152 11.24 -3.66 6.66
CA ALA A 152 10.85 -2.26 6.73
C ALA A 152 9.71 -1.93 5.76
N ASN A 153 8.78 -1.10 6.22
CA ASN A 153 7.67 -0.58 5.40
C ASN A 153 8.02 0.76 4.75
N ALA A 154 8.87 1.60 5.40
CA ALA A 154 9.15 2.95 4.96
C ALA A 154 10.65 3.28 4.95
N PHE A 155 11.06 4.05 3.94
CA PHE A 155 12.46 4.36 3.64
C PHE A 155 12.67 5.87 3.46
N ASN A 156 13.88 6.33 3.77
CA ASN A 156 14.35 7.68 3.52
C ASN A 156 14.98 7.81 2.12
N ASP A 157 15.06 9.03 1.62
CA ASP A 157 15.82 9.32 0.39
C ASP A 157 17.30 9.55 0.72
N GLY A 158 17.93 8.57 1.36
CA GLY A 158 19.32 8.56 1.82
C GLY A 158 19.43 8.23 3.31
N PRO A 159 20.64 8.29 3.89
CA PRO A 159 20.92 7.86 5.27
C PRO A 159 20.55 8.95 6.30
N LEU A 160 19.26 9.23 6.47
CA LEU A 160 18.75 10.30 7.34
C LEU A 160 18.45 9.84 8.76
N GLY A 161 18.28 8.53 8.99
CA GLY A 161 17.87 7.94 10.25
C GLY A 161 16.37 7.83 10.43
N SER A 162 15.93 7.01 11.42
CA SER A 162 14.53 6.84 11.75
C SER A 162 13.91 8.15 12.25
N TYR A 163 12.67 8.39 11.86
CA TYR A 163 11.87 9.46 12.45
C TYR A 163 11.42 9.15 13.89
N TRP A 164 11.29 7.85 14.21
CA TRP A 164 10.77 7.35 15.47
C TRP A 164 11.90 6.90 16.39
N GLU A 165 12.38 7.79 17.27
CA GLU A 165 13.46 7.51 18.21
C GLU A 165 13.08 6.47 19.27
N THR A 166 11.79 6.22 19.47
CA THR A 166 11.22 5.26 20.43
C THR A 166 10.92 3.88 19.85
N ASP A 167 11.36 3.61 18.64
CA ASP A 167 11.23 2.30 18.00
C ASP A 167 12.33 1.35 18.53
N HIS A 168 11.90 0.19 19.03
CA HIS A 168 12.79 -0.89 19.45
C HIS A 168 12.62 -2.10 18.55
N THR A 169 13.57 -2.32 17.66
CA THR A 169 13.60 -3.43 16.71
C THR A 169 15.05 -3.82 16.43
N GLN A 170 15.29 -5.03 15.86
CA GLN A 170 16.64 -5.62 15.79
C GLN A 170 17.58 -4.95 14.81
N HIS A 171 17.05 -4.30 13.77
CA HIS A 171 17.90 -3.79 12.70
C HIS A 171 17.41 -2.42 12.23
N MET A 172 18.02 -1.36 12.74
CA MET A 172 17.76 0.01 12.29
C MET A 172 18.99 0.60 11.65
N VAL A 173 18.90 0.85 10.34
CA VAL A 173 19.93 1.57 9.58
C VAL A 173 19.38 2.94 9.15
N LYS A 174 20.28 3.86 8.78
CA LYS A 174 19.90 5.25 8.51
C LYS A 174 18.99 5.45 7.29
N GLU A 175 18.94 4.48 6.41
CA GLU A 175 18.07 4.46 5.24
C GLU A 175 16.61 4.16 5.59
N LEU A 176 16.33 3.60 6.77
CA LEU A 176 14.97 3.28 7.20
C LEU A 176 14.32 4.50 7.85
N HIS A 177 13.11 4.81 7.43
CA HIS A 177 12.22 5.76 8.07
C HIS A 177 11.44 5.08 9.20
N GLU A 178 10.89 3.90 8.93
CA GLU A 178 10.14 3.06 9.87
C GLU A 178 10.34 1.57 9.53
N ARG A 179 10.34 0.71 10.56
CA ARG A 179 10.54 -0.73 10.41
C ARG A 179 9.36 -1.53 10.95
N LYS A 180 8.17 -1.25 10.47
CA LYS A 180 6.95 -2.04 10.74
C LYS A 180 6.81 -3.15 9.72
N TRP A 181 6.74 -4.40 10.16
CA TRP A 181 6.56 -5.55 9.29
C TRP A 181 5.11 -5.70 8.85
N GLU A 182 4.90 -5.56 7.56
CA GLU A 182 3.64 -5.73 6.84
C GLU A 182 3.88 -6.64 5.63
N ILE A 183 3.07 -7.69 5.46
CA ILE A 183 3.17 -8.59 4.30
C ILE A 183 3.02 -7.83 2.99
N ASP A 184 2.07 -6.91 2.95
CA ASP A 184 1.72 -6.15 1.74
C ASP A 184 2.83 -5.20 1.30
N SER A 185 3.68 -4.72 2.21
CA SER A 185 4.86 -3.92 1.87
C SER A 185 5.80 -4.65 0.90
N LEU A 186 5.85 -5.98 0.92
CA LEU A 186 6.60 -6.77 -0.06
C LEU A 186 5.77 -7.21 -1.27
N CYS A 187 4.45 -7.26 -1.15
CA CYS A 187 3.57 -7.64 -2.25
C CYS A 187 3.41 -6.52 -3.29
N TYR A 188 3.35 -5.28 -2.84
CA TYR A 188 3.16 -4.12 -3.72
C TYR A 188 4.28 -3.93 -4.74
N PRO A 189 5.58 -4.04 -4.39
CA PRO A 189 6.68 -4.00 -5.36
C PRO A 189 6.60 -5.08 -6.42
N ILE A 190 6.22 -6.32 -6.05
CA ILE A 190 6.04 -7.42 -7.00
C ILE A 190 4.90 -7.09 -7.97
N ARG A 191 3.75 -6.65 -7.44
CA ARG A 191 2.59 -6.26 -8.24
C ARG A 191 2.93 -5.13 -9.20
N LEU A 192 3.66 -4.11 -8.73
CA LEU A 192 4.07 -2.98 -9.58
C LEU A 192 4.96 -3.44 -10.71
N ALA A 193 6.02 -4.21 -10.41
CA ALA A 193 6.96 -4.72 -11.41
C ALA A 193 6.28 -5.65 -12.42
N TYR A 194 5.41 -6.55 -11.96
CA TYR A 194 4.62 -7.42 -12.82
C TYR A 194 3.76 -6.64 -13.81
N HIS A 195 2.98 -5.66 -13.33
CA HIS A 195 2.12 -4.88 -14.22
C HIS A 195 2.89 -3.86 -15.07
N TYR A 196 4.03 -3.35 -14.60
CA TYR A 196 4.96 -2.61 -15.44
C TYR A 196 5.33 -3.43 -16.67
N TRP A 197 5.79 -4.67 -16.48
CA TRP A 197 6.11 -5.60 -17.56
C TRP A 197 4.90 -5.91 -18.45
N GLN A 198 3.75 -6.23 -17.86
CA GLN A 198 2.54 -6.54 -18.64
C GLN A 198 2.08 -5.38 -19.54
N TYR A 199 2.25 -4.15 -19.08
CA TYR A 199 1.89 -2.97 -19.86
C TYR A 199 2.95 -2.58 -20.88
N THR A 200 4.23 -2.77 -20.62
CA THR A 200 5.31 -2.21 -21.45
C THR A 200 6.10 -3.24 -22.25
N GLU A 201 6.03 -4.52 -21.87
CA GLU A 201 6.86 -5.63 -22.35
C GLU A 201 8.36 -5.41 -22.05
N ASP A 202 8.72 -4.36 -21.31
CA ASP A 202 10.07 -3.99 -20.93
C ASP A 202 10.53 -4.85 -19.75
N THR A 203 11.62 -5.60 -19.94
CA THR A 203 12.24 -6.46 -18.93
C THR A 203 13.49 -5.84 -18.29
N SER A 204 13.86 -4.63 -18.64
CA SER A 204 15.10 -3.98 -18.20
C SER A 204 15.20 -3.76 -16.68
N VAL A 205 14.08 -3.76 -15.97
CA VAL A 205 14.03 -3.64 -14.52
C VAL A 205 14.34 -4.98 -13.80
N PHE A 206 14.25 -6.11 -14.51
CA PHE A 206 14.48 -7.44 -13.96
C PHE A 206 15.96 -7.82 -14.11
N ASP A 207 16.80 -7.20 -13.31
CA ASP A 207 18.24 -7.49 -13.23
C ASP A 207 18.57 -8.45 -12.08
N GLU A 208 19.87 -8.68 -11.87
CA GLU A 208 20.35 -9.55 -10.78
C GLU A 208 19.94 -9.04 -9.38
N ASN A 209 19.89 -7.71 -9.19
CA ASN A 209 19.48 -7.13 -7.90
C ASN A 209 17.98 -7.33 -7.64
N TRP A 210 17.15 -7.18 -8.67
CA TRP A 210 15.74 -7.48 -8.55
C TRP A 210 15.52 -8.96 -8.18
N HIS A 211 16.20 -9.88 -8.85
CA HIS A 211 16.11 -11.30 -8.51
C HIS A 211 16.57 -11.57 -7.06
N LYS A 212 17.69 -10.98 -6.61
CA LYS A 212 18.15 -11.09 -5.21
C LYS A 212 17.13 -10.55 -4.22
N ALA A 213 16.49 -9.43 -4.51
CA ALA A 213 15.42 -8.90 -3.67
C ALA A 213 14.23 -9.88 -3.57
N MET A 214 13.86 -10.53 -4.68
CA MET A 214 12.76 -11.50 -4.68
C MET A 214 13.10 -12.79 -3.90
N LEU A 215 14.35 -13.20 -3.93
CA LEU A 215 14.83 -14.30 -3.04
C LEU A 215 14.67 -13.92 -1.56
N LEU A 216 14.97 -12.66 -1.18
CA LEU A 216 14.75 -12.15 0.17
C LEU A 216 13.28 -12.11 0.53
N VAL A 217 12.39 -11.66 -0.38
CA VAL A 217 10.95 -11.64 -0.15
C VAL A 217 10.42 -13.04 0.19
N VAL A 218 10.76 -14.03 -0.63
CA VAL A 218 10.31 -15.41 -0.40
C VAL A 218 10.90 -15.99 0.89
N LYS A 219 12.15 -15.66 1.21
CA LYS A 219 12.79 -16.02 2.48
C LYS A 219 12.02 -15.41 3.66
N THR A 220 11.74 -14.10 3.62
CA THR A 220 11.00 -13.36 4.67
C THR A 220 9.60 -13.93 4.89
N PHE A 221 8.87 -14.25 3.82
CA PHE A 221 7.56 -14.90 3.94
C PHE A 221 7.65 -16.26 4.65
N LYS A 222 8.65 -17.08 4.30
CA LYS A 222 8.88 -18.38 4.97
C LYS A 222 9.27 -18.23 6.43
N GLU A 223 10.13 -17.28 6.78
CA GLU A 223 10.48 -16.97 8.16
C GLU A 223 9.23 -16.58 8.96
N GLN A 224 8.36 -15.75 8.38
CA GLN A 224 7.13 -15.31 9.03
C GLN A 224 5.98 -16.31 8.98
N GLN A 225 6.14 -17.48 8.35
CA GLN A 225 5.25 -18.61 8.62
C GLN A 225 5.45 -19.19 10.04
N ARG A 226 6.56 -18.83 10.71
CA ARG A 226 6.91 -19.23 12.09
C ARG A 226 6.82 -20.73 12.36
N LYS A 227 7.19 -21.55 11.40
CA LYS A 227 7.12 -23.02 11.52
C LYS A 227 8.16 -23.60 12.46
N GLN A 228 9.30 -22.94 12.63
CA GLN A 228 10.44 -23.42 13.44
C GLN A 228 10.63 -22.56 14.70
N ASP A 229 10.54 -21.25 14.55
CA ASP A 229 10.73 -20.26 15.60
C ASP A 229 9.88 -19.02 15.35
N LEU A 230 10.05 -17.96 16.12
CA LEU A 230 9.31 -16.70 15.97
C LEU A 230 9.82 -15.82 14.83
N GLY A 231 10.91 -16.22 14.16
CA GLY A 231 11.57 -15.43 13.13
C GLY A 231 12.50 -14.35 13.70
N PRO A 232 13.17 -13.57 12.84
CA PRO A 232 14.17 -12.58 13.23
C PRO A 232 13.58 -11.20 13.54
N TYR A 233 12.26 -11.03 13.56
CA TYR A 233 11.59 -9.73 13.67
C TYR A 233 10.78 -9.60 14.94
N SER A 234 11.02 -8.53 15.69
CA SER A 234 10.14 -8.01 16.73
C SER A 234 10.12 -6.48 16.68
N PHE A 235 9.08 -5.89 17.22
CA PHE A 235 8.90 -4.43 17.21
C PHE A 235 8.09 -3.97 18.43
N THR A 236 8.64 -2.99 19.13
CA THR A 236 7.88 -2.19 20.10
C THR A 236 8.17 -0.70 19.89
N ARG A 237 7.21 0.14 20.27
CA ARG A 237 7.33 1.60 20.26
C ARG A 237 6.83 2.13 21.58
N ASP A 238 7.58 3.03 22.20
CA ASP A 238 7.11 3.76 23.38
C ASP A 238 6.16 4.86 22.92
N CYS A 239 4.87 4.63 23.11
CA CYS A 239 3.81 5.52 22.64
C CYS A 239 2.54 5.41 23.47
N ASP A 240 1.70 6.45 23.42
CA ASP A 240 0.40 6.50 24.11
C ASP A 240 -0.68 5.69 23.39
N ARG A 241 -0.39 5.19 22.17
CA ARG A 241 -1.33 4.47 21.33
C ARG A 241 -1.00 2.97 21.29
N PRO A 242 -1.75 2.11 22.01
CA PRO A 242 -1.42 0.68 22.09
C PRO A 242 -1.35 -0.05 20.74
N THR A 243 -2.10 0.42 19.73
CA THR A 243 -2.10 -0.18 18.40
C THR A 243 -0.86 0.20 17.56
N ASP A 244 -0.02 1.09 18.05
CA ASP A 244 1.21 1.51 17.36
C ASP A 244 2.44 0.68 17.75
N SER A 245 2.24 -0.32 18.60
CA SER A 245 3.27 -1.21 19.16
C SER A 245 2.78 -2.65 19.23
N GLN A 246 3.68 -3.61 19.14
CA GLN A 246 3.35 -5.02 19.32
C GLN A 246 3.39 -5.42 20.79
N ILE A 247 2.47 -6.29 21.20
CA ILE A 247 2.47 -6.94 22.53
C ILE A 247 3.53 -8.03 22.61
N ASN A 248 3.65 -8.65 23.77
CA ASN A 248 4.52 -9.80 24.00
C ASN A 248 5.99 -9.53 23.62
N ASN A 249 6.55 -8.44 24.16
CA ASN A 249 7.93 -8.00 23.88
C ASN A 249 8.21 -7.81 22.35
N GLY A 250 7.23 -7.35 21.63
CA GLY A 250 7.37 -7.06 20.19
C GLY A 250 7.07 -8.23 19.26
N TRP A 251 6.80 -9.43 19.79
CA TRP A 251 6.51 -10.62 18.97
C TRP A 251 5.06 -10.72 18.50
N GLY A 252 4.18 -9.92 19.06
CA GLY A 252 2.74 -9.97 18.80
C GLY A 252 2.01 -11.08 19.53
N ALA A 253 0.74 -11.27 19.21
CA ALA A 253 -0.06 -12.35 19.78
C ALA A 253 0.47 -13.72 19.35
N PRO A 254 0.39 -14.76 20.22
CA PRO A 254 0.76 -16.12 19.84
C PRO A 254 -0.04 -16.62 18.65
N VAL A 255 0.63 -17.34 17.74
CA VAL A 255 0.01 -17.99 16.59
C VAL A 255 0.34 -19.46 16.55
N LYS A 256 -0.58 -20.26 16.06
CA LYS A 256 -0.30 -21.65 15.68
C LYS A 256 0.17 -21.68 14.23
N PRO A 257 1.40 -22.17 13.92
CA PRO A 257 1.86 -22.27 12.56
C PRO A 257 1.00 -23.21 11.74
N VAL A 258 0.27 -22.66 10.76
CA VAL A 258 -0.70 -23.39 9.92
C VAL A 258 -0.44 -23.19 8.44
N GLY A 259 0.70 -22.59 8.07
CA GLY A 259 1.07 -22.28 6.70
C GLY A 259 0.75 -20.83 6.28
N LEU A 260 0.04 -20.05 7.10
CA LEU A 260 -0.16 -18.61 6.91
C LEU A 260 1.10 -17.82 7.29
N ILE A 261 1.23 -16.63 6.74
CA ILE A 261 2.31 -15.68 7.02
C ILE A 261 1.83 -14.69 8.07
N VAL A 262 2.62 -14.48 9.12
CA VAL A 262 2.34 -13.46 10.15
C VAL A 262 2.60 -12.07 9.57
N SER A 263 1.65 -11.15 9.76
CA SER A 263 1.84 -9.71 9.61
C SER A 263 1.81 -9.08 10.99
N SER A 264 2.81 -8.31 11.34
CA SER A 264 2.81 -7.63 12.65
C SER A 264 1.90 -6.41 12.62
N PHE A 265 1.82 -5.74 11.47
CA PHE A 265 1.00 -4.57 11.29
C PHE A 265 0.05 -4.74 10.11
N ARG A 266 -1.02 -3.95 10.12
CA ARG A 266 -2.02 -3.80 9.06
C ARG A 266 -1.59 -2.70 8.09
N PRO A 267 -2.17 -2.63 6.89
CA PRO A 267 -1.96 -1.49 5.99
C PRO A 267 -2.32 -0.12 6.59
N SER A 268 -3.09 -0.09 7.69
CA SER A 268 -3.42 1.10 8.47
C SER A 268 -2.35 1.52 9.48
N ASP A 269 -1.20 0.84 9.50
CA ASP A 269 -0.12 0.95 10.49
C ASP A 269 -0.49 0.49 11.91
N ASP A 270 -1.70 -0.02 12.14
CA ASP A 270 -2.12 -0.58 13.41
C ASP A 270 -1.61 -2.03 13.57
N ALA A 271 -1.20 -2.37 14.77
CA ALA A 271 -0.79 -3.72 15.13
C ALA A 271 -1.93 -4.73 14.93
N THR A 272 -1.61 -5.89 14.38
CA THR A 272 -2.58 -6.99 14.27
C THR A 272 -2.96 -7.52 15.64
N GLN A 273 -4.22 -7.83 15.84
CA GLN A 273 -4.74 -8.46 17.05
C GLN A 273 -4.45 -9.97 17.04
N TYR A 274 -4.67 -10.62 15.90
CA TYR A 274 -4.29 -11.99 15.62
C TYR A 274 -3.28 -11.99 14.48
N GLY A 275 -2.13 -12.62 14.63
CA GLY A 275 -0.99 -12.43 13.75
C GLY A 275 -1.21 -12.76 12.26
N PHE A 276 -2.23 -13.55 11.87
CA PHE A 276 -2.49 -13.88 10.47
C PHE A 276 -3.55 -12.96 9.88
N LEU A 277 -3.12 -11.87 9.25
CA LEU A 277 -3.95 -10.95 8.48
C LEU A 277 -4.33 -11.59 7.14
N ILE A 278 -5.59 -11.98 7.00
CA ILE A 278 -6.05 -12.76 5.83
C ILE A 278 -5.99 -11.99 4.52
N PRO A 279 -6.44 -10.73 4.39
CA PRO A 279 -6.31 -10.02 3.12
C PRO A 279 -4.86 -9.82 2.67
N SER A 280 -3.90 -9.62 3.59
CA SER A 280 -2.48 -9.55 3.22
C SER A 280 -1.93 -10.92 2.80
N ASN A 281 -2.39 -12.03 3.41
CA ASN A 281 -2.06 -13.37 2.96
C ASN A 281 -2.64 -13.67 1.56
N MET A 282 -3.87 -13.22 1.26
CA MET A 282 -4.45 -13.29 -0.09
C MET A 282 -3.58 -12.56 -1.11
N PHE A 283 -3.10 -11.37 -0.76
CA PHE A 283 -2.22 -10.60 -1.62
C PHE A 283 -0.85 -11.28 -1.81
N ALA A 284 -0.31 -11.93 -0.77
CA ALA A 284 0.91 -12.72 -0.89
C ALA A 284 0.75 -13.89 -1.88
N VAL A 285 -0.39 -14.59 -1.88
CA VAL A 285 -0.70 -15.65 -2.86
C VAL A 285 -0.65 -15.11 -4.28
N VAL A 286 -1.31 -13.99 -4.55
CA VAL A 286 -1.32 -13.37 -5.88
C VAL A 286 0.08 -12.93 -6.28
N SER A 287 0.80 -12.23 -5.40
CA SER A 287 2.14 -11.73 -5.65
C SER A 287 3.15 -12.85 -5.92
N LEU A 288 3.06 -13.95 -5.17
CA LEU A 288 3.91 -15.14 -5.40
C LEU A 288 3.64 -15.79 -6.75
N ARG A 289 2.40 -15.84 -7.21
CA ARG A 289 2.05 -16.34 -8.56
C ARG A 289 2.55 -15.41 -9.65
N GLN A 290 2.45 -14.10 -9.47
CA GLN A 290 3.03 -13.10 -10.38
C GLN A 290 4.56 -13.22 -10.43
N LEU A 291 5.22 -13.37 -9.28
CA LEU A 291 6.65 -13.60 -9.19
C LEU A 291 7.06 -14.87 -9.92
N ALA A 292 6.33 -15.96 -9.73
CA ALA A 292 6.59 -17.22 -10.42
C ALA A 292 6.53 -17.08 -11.95
N GLU A 293 5.58 -16.27 -12.46
CA GLU A 293 5.48 -16.02 -13.89
C GLU A 293 6.68 -15.20 -14.43
N ILE A 294 7.15 -14.18 -13.68
CA ILE A 294 8.35 -13.43 -14.03
C ILE A 294 9.58 -14.34 -14.05
N GLU A 295 9.76 -15.16 -13.02
CA GLU A 295 10.90 -16.08 -12.92
C GLU A 295 10.93 -17.10 -14.05
N ASP A 296 9.79 -17.65 -14.43
CA ASP A 296 9.70 -18.61 -15.54
C ASP A 296 9.93 -17.91 -16.90
N LYS A 297 9.21 -16.81 -17.18
CA LYS A 297 9.18 -16.19 -18.51
C LYS A 297 10.34 -15.24 -18.79
N VAL A 298 10.85 -14.52 -17.79
CA VAL A 298 11.91 -13.53 -17.97
C VAL A 298 13.27 -14.11 -17.66
N TYR A 299 13.40 -14.84 -16.54
CA TYR A 299 14.69 -15.44 -16.15
C TYR A 299 14.88 -16.87 -16.62
N GLY A 300 13.81 -17.58 -17.03
CA GLY A 300 13.86 -19.01 -17.34
C GLY A 300 14.14 -19.88 -16.10
N ASN A 301 13.96 -19.35 -14.90
CA ASN A 301 14.30 -19.99 -13.62
C ASN A 301 13.13 -20.81 -13.08
N LYS A 302 12.94 -21.98 -13.65
CA LYS A 302 11.82 -22.89 -13.28
C LYS A 302 11.89 -23.40 -11.84
N ASP A 303 13.09 -23.53 -11.26
CA ASP A 303 13.26 -23.98 -9.88
C ASP A 303 12.69 -22.96 -8.90
N PHE A 304 13.06 -21.68 -9.03
CA PHE A 304 12.54 -20.64 -8.14
C PHE A 304 11.07 -20.33 -8.43
N SER A 305 10.65 -20.35 -9.69
CA SER A 305 9.24 -20.27 -10.07
C SER A 305 8.41 -21.35 -9.36
N GLY A 306 8.87 -22.61 -9.40
CA GLY A 306 8.22 -23.71 -8.70
C GLY A 306 8.15 -23.52 -7.18
N LYS A 307 9.21 -22.98 -6.56
CA LYS A 307 9.20 -22.64 -5.12
C LYS A 307 8.19 -21.53 -4.78
N CYS A 308 8.02 -20.54 -5.64
CA CYS A 308 7.01 -19.48 -5.47
C CYS A 308 5.58 -20.05 -5.56
N ILE A 309 5.32 -20.91 -6.56
CA ILE A 309 4.02 -21.59 -6.71
C ILE A 309 3.72 -22.45 -5.48
N ALA A 310 4.68 -23.28 -5.04
CA ALA A 310 4.48 -24.13 -3.89
C ALA A 310 4.14 -23.35 -2.61
N LEU A 311 4.81 -22.22 -2.39
CA LEU A 311 4.49 -21.34 -1.26
C LEU A 311 3.11 -20.67 -1.42
N ALA A 312 2.78 -20.22 -2.63
CA ALA A 312 1.46 -19.65 -2.91
C ALA A 312 0.32 -20.65 -2.64
N ASP A 313 0.49 -21.89 -3.09
CA ASP A 313 -0.50 -22.95 -2.91
C ASP A 313 -0.64 -23.37 -1.43
N GLU A 314 0.47 -23.40 -0.68
CA GLU A 314 0.43 -23.64 0.76
C GLU A 314 -0.35 -22.55 1.50
N VAL A 315 -0.06 -21.27 1.20
CA VAL A 315 -0.77 -20.13 1.83
C VAL A 315 -2.25 -20.14 1.43
N ASP A 316 -2.56 -20.37 0.15
CA ASP A 316 -3.96 -20.42 -0.32
C ASP A 316 -4.76 -21.54 0.36
N ALA A 317 -4.16 -22.73 0.48
CA ALA A 317 -4.78 -23.85 1.21
C ALA A 317 -5.01 -23.51 2.68
N ALA A 318 -4.06 -22.80 3.31
CA ALA A 318 -4.18 -22.36 4.69
C ALA A 318 -5.27 -21.28 4.86
N ILE A 319 -5.40 -20.32 3.93
CA ILE A 319 -6.49 -19.35 3.92
C ILE A 319 -7.85 -20.05 3.84
N ARG A 320 -8.01 -21.00 2.91
CA ARG A 320 -9.28 -21.74 2.76
C ARG A 320 -9.66 -22.53 4.00
N ARG A 321 -8.68 -23.08 4.71
CA ARG A 321 -8.89 -23.93 5.87
C ARG A 321 -9.07 -23.15 7.15
N TYR A 322 -8.26 -22.13 7.39
CA TYR A 322 -8.16 -21.43 8.66
C TYR A 322 -8.63 -19.98 8.60
N GLY A 323 -8.61 -19.35 7.41
CA GLY A 323 -9.01 -17.96 7.18
C GLY A 323 -10.50 -17.78 6.88
N THR A 324 -11.31 -18.84 7.03
CA THR A 324 -12.77 -18.77 6.82
C THR A 324 -13.52 -19.38 8.00
N PHE A 325 -14.71 -18.89 8.27
CA PHE A 325 -15.62 -19.46 9.27
C PHE A 325 -17.08 -19.31 8.85
N ASN A 326 -17.99 -20.01 9.56
CA ASN A 326 -19.42 -19.93 9.27
C ASN A 326 -20.06 -18.79 10.10
N HIS A 327 -20.44 -17.73 9.42
CA HIS A 327 -21.23 -16.64 9.98
C HIS A 327 -22.70 -17.06 10.14
N PRO A 328 -23.36 -16.77 11.28
CA PRO A 328 -24.69 -17.29 11.55
C PRO A 328 -25.77 -16.84 10.55
N VAL A 329 -25.60 -15.69 9.90
CA VAL A 329 -26.55 -15.13 8.95
C VAL A 329 -26.06 -15.26 7.50
N CYS A 330 -24.79 -14.98 7.24
CA CYS A 330 -24.26 -14.85 5.88
C CYS A 330 -23.65 -16.15 5.32
N GLY A 331 -23.57 -17.22 6.11
CA GLY A 331 -22.91 -18.45 5.71
C GLY A 331 -21.39 -18.37 5.82
N ARG A 332 -20.65 -19.09 4.97
CA ARG A 332 -19.18 -19.10 5.03
C ARG A 332 -18.60 -17.79 4.55
N ILE A 333 -17.79 -17.14 5.39
CA ILE A 333 -17.13 -15.87 5.12
C ILE A 333 -15.61 -15.96 5.37
N TYR A 334 -14.84 -15.00 4.85
CA TYR A 334 -13.46 -14.79 5.26
C TYR A 334 -13.41 -14.02 6.60
N ALA A 335 -12.47 -14.41 7.46
CA ALA A 335 -12.05 -13.61 8.61
C ALA A 335 -11.12 -12.50 8.16
N PHE A 336 -11.03 -11.42 8.92
CA PHE A 336 -10.03 -10.38 8.72
C PHE A 336 -8.66 -10.82 9.28
N GLU A 337 -8.66 -11.30 10.54
CA GLU A 337 -7.49 -11.89 11.17
C GLU A 337 -7.84 -13.22 11.83
N VAL A 338 -6.84 -14.11 11.90
CA VAL A 338 -6.93 -15.38 12.65
C VAL A 338 -5.60 -15.67 13.35
N ASP A 339 -5.63 -16.58 14.34
CA ASP A 339 -4.43 -17.00 15.11
C ASP A 339 -4.00 -18.46 14.83
N GLY A 340 -4.80 -19.23 14.06
CA GLY A 340 -4.58 -20.64 13.81
C GLY A 340 -5.05 -21.57 14.93
N PHE A 341 -5.42 -21.06 16.11
CA PHE A 341 -6.00 -21.84 17.21
C PHE A 341 -7.52 -21.93 17.12
N GLY A 342 -8.14 -21.15 16.25
CA GLY A 342 -9.58 -21.15 16.02
C GLY A 342 -10.25 -19.81 16.33
N ASN A 343 -9.50 -18.81 16.77
CA ASN A 343 -10.02 -17.46 16.94
C ASN A 343 -10.02 -16.72 15.59
N ALA A 344 -11.03 -15.89 15.40
CA ALA A 344 -11.23 -15.10 14.20
C ALA A 344 -11.77 -13.71 14.54
N LEU A 345 -11.24 -12.69 13.85
CA LEU A 345 -11.73 -11.32 13.91
C LEU A 345 -12.61 -11.04 12.71
N CYS A 346 -13.85 -10.61 12.97
CA CYS A 346 -14.84 -10.26 11.94
C CYS A 346 -14.89 -8.74 11.81
N MET A 347 -14.12 -8.20 10.90
CA MET A 347 -14.10 -6.79 10.51
C MET A 347 -13.48 -6.66 9.12
N ASP A 348 -13.30 -5.47 8.62
CA ASP A 348 -12.42 -5.12 7.51
C ASP A 348 -11.76 -3.76 7.77
N ASP A 349 -10.74 -3.43 7.01
CA ASP A 349 -10.05 -2.15 7.02
C ASP A 349 -10.32 -1.40 5.70
N ALA A 350 -10.31 -0.09 5.74
CA ALA A 350 -10.44 0.73 4.53
C ALA A 350 -9.18 0.71 3.66
N ASN A 351 -8.02 0.40 4.25
CA ASN A 351 -6.75 0.34 3.53
C ASN A 351 -6.60 -0.99 2.78
N VAL A 352 -6.04 -0.94 1.58
CA VAL A 352 -5.78 -2.12 0.75
C VAL A 352 -4.39 -2.67 1.08
N PRO A 353 -4.27 -3.98 1.33
CA PRO A 353 -5.22 -5.07 1.16
C PRO A 353 -6.32 -5.13 2.23
N SER A 354 -7.55 -5.32 1.80
CA SER A 354 -8.73 -5.54 2.61
C SER A 354 -9.52 -6.72 2.07
N LEU A 355 -10.47 -7.25 2.84
CA LEU A 355 -11.34 -8.34 2.38
C LEU A 355 -12.15 -7.91 1.16
N LEU A 356 -12.67 -6.67 1.16
CA LEU A 356 -13.42 -6.11 0.03
C LEU A 356 -12.54 -5.90 -1.22
N ALA A 357 -11.24 -5.71 -1.04
CA ALA A 357 -10.29 -5.55 -2.15
C ALA A 357 -9.80 -6.87 -2.75
N ALA A 358 -10.16 -8.04 -2.21
CA ALA A 358 -9.66 -9.32 -2.68
C ALA A 358 -9.83 -9.55 -4.21
N PRO A 359 -10.97 -9.23 -4.85
CA PRO A 359 -11.09 -9.32 -6.30
C PRO A 359 -10.27 -8.27 -7.06
N TYR A 360 -10.12 -7.06 -6.52
CA TYR A 360 -9.28 -6.01 -7.10
C TYR A 360 -7.80 -6.41 -7.11
N LEU A 361 -7.35 -7.12 -6.09
CA LEU A 361 -6.00 -7.67 -6.00
C LEU A 361 -5.79 -8.89 -6.91
N GLY A 362 -6.88 -9.53 -7.36
CA GLY A 362 -6.84 -10.70 -8.22
C GLY A 362 -6.87 -12.04 -7.48
N TYR A 363 -7.17 -12.05 -6.17
CA TYR A 363 -7.21 -13.28 -5.39
C TYR A 363 -8.44 -14.14 -5.72
N CYS A 364 -9.59 -13.55 -5.88
CA CYS A 364 -10.83 -14.24 -6.22
C CYS A 364 -11.67 -13.47 -7.23
N SER A 365 -12.70 -14.11 -7.78
CA SER A 365 -13.70 -13.45 -8.62
C SER A 365 -14.66 -12.62 -7.77
N PHE A 366 -15.20 -11.53 -8.31
CA PHE A 366 -16.35 -10.81 -7.73
C PHE A 366 -17.57 -11.70 -7.54
N LYS A 367 -17.66 -12.85 -8.22
CA LYS A 367 -18.75 -13.83 -8.09
C LYS A 367 -18.45 -14.96 -7.11
N ASP A 368 -17.28 -14.95 -6.47
CA ASP A 368 -16.92 -15.95 -5.47
C ASP A 368 -17.93 -15.92 -4.31
N ALA A 369 -18.46 -17.09 -3.95
CA ALA A 369 -19.54 -17.18 -2.97
C ALA A 369 -19.09 -16.76 -1.57
N ILE A 370 -17.86 -17.12 -1.17
CA ILE A 370 -17.33 -16.73 0.14
C ILE A 370 -17.09 -15.22 0.18
N TYR A 371 -16.57 -14.65 -0.90
CA TYR A 371 -16.38 -13.21 -1.02
C TYR A 371 -17.73 -12.46 -0.95
N GLN A 372 -18.77 -12.93 -1.66
CA GLN A 372 -20.11 -12.28 -1.61
C GLN A 372 -20.73 -12.36 -0.22
N ASN A 373 -20.60 -13.50 0.45
CA ASN A 373 -21.03 -13.64 1.84
C ASN A 373 -20.24 -12.70 2.77
N THR A 374 -18.92 -12.59 2.58
CA THR A 374 -18.07 -11.68 3.36
C THR A 374 -18.51 -10.23 3.15
N ARG A 375 -18.70 -9.82 1.90
CA ARG A 375 -19.21 -8.49 1.58
C ARG A 375 -20.56 -8.19 2.25
N LEU A 376 -21.47 -9.15 2.24
CA LEU A 376 -22.77 -9.02 2.89
C LEU A 376 -22.63 -8.87 4.41
N SER A 377 -21.74 -9.65 5.04
CA SER A 377 -21.50 -9.55 6.48
C SER A 377 -20.97 -8.19 6.91
N LEU A 378 -20.11 -7.59 6.10
CA LEU A 378 -19.51 -6.28 6.36
C LEU A 378 -20.52 -5.12 6.23
N ILE A 379 -21.49 -5.22 5.32
CA ILE A 379 -22.58 -4.23 5.21
C ILE A 379 -23.38 -4.18 6.51
N HIS A 380 -23.68 -5.33 7.11
CA HIS A 380 -24.44 -5.37 8.37
C HIS A 380 -23.65 -4.92 9.60
N ILE A 381 -22.30 -4.94 9.55
CA ILE A 381 -21.45 -4.41 10.62
C ILE A 381 -21.40 -2.88 10.58
N SER A 382 -21.52 -2.29 9.41
CA SER A 382 -21.40 -0.85 9.20
C SER A 382 -22.72 -0.08 9.25
N GLU A 383 -23.85 -0.75 9.33
CA GLU A 383 -25.15 -0.10 9.55
C GLU A 383 -25.43 0.04 11.05
N PRO A 384 -25.73 1.27 11.54
CA PRO A 384 -26.01 1.53 12.94
C PRO A 384 -27.34 0.91 13.41
#